data_87a5ff97dd24528338b7180d947337bb
#
_entry.id   87a5ff97dd24528338b7180d947337bb
#
_cell.length_a   1.000
_cell.length_b   1.000
_cell.length_c   1.000
_cell.angle_alpha   90.00
_cell.angle_beta   90.00
_cell.angle_gamma   90.00
#
_symmetry.space_group_name_H-M   'P 1'
#
loop_
_entity.id
_entity.type
_entity.pdbx_description
1 polymer ?
#
loop_
_entity_poly.entity_id
_entity_poly.type
_entity_poly.pdbx_seq_one_letter_code
_entity_poly.pdbx_strand_id
1 'polypeptide(L)'
;MEEIKITRTIISHFYNEEYLLPWWLMHHTKIFDHGILINRGSTDRSVEICKLFAPNWEVRNSRFLDFDPTNTDIEVMEIEREVSGWKMVLNTTEFLCCNNVDKFFSSLHTLNQNMYAIRMIVMIDKHDYNYSKLRYAIPLVEQRYHGLFPYNPALGCAWRFIHNHHDGAYFPGRHYSRHQHIVYNYPSFILKFYFSPWNDRAKARRLQITPTLSKMGIQMGLQTHYGQSSDELETRFLTLNSSIQDLRNHPEFQQLFPKFKP
;
A
#
# COMPACT_ATOMS: atom_id res chain seq x y z
N MET A 1 33.24 -12.00 -11.77
CA MET A 1 31.81 -12.41 -11.83
C MET A 1 31.02 -11.14 -11.69
N GLU A 2 30.29 -10.73 -12.71
CA GLU A 2 29.35 -9.63 -12.57
C GLU A 2 28.29 -10.05 -11.55
N GLU A 3 28.10 -9.22 -10.54
CA GLU A 3 27.05 -9.39 -9.54
C GLU A 3 25.70 -9.23 -10.26
N ILE A 4 24.95 -10.31 -10.41
CA ILE A 4 23.61 -10.24 -11.04
C ILE A 4 22.75 -9.38 -10.12
N LYS A 5 22.58 -8.11 -10.49
CA LYS A 5 21.70 -7.20 -9.79
C LYS A 5 20.26 -7.67 -9.93
N ILE A 6 19.70 -8.22 -8.85
CA ILE A 6 18.32 -8.69 -8.81
C ILE A 6 17.40 -7.46 -8.84
N THR A 7 16.57 -7.35 -9.88
CA THR A 7 15.63 -6.24 -10.05
C THR A 7 14.54 -6.28 -8.96
N ARG A 8 14.16 -5.11 -8.48
CA ARG A 8 13.10 -4.88 -7.48
C ARG A 8 12.00 -4.08 -8.15
N THR A 9 10.84 -4.69 -8.37
CA THR A 9 9.72 -4.07 -9.08
C THR A 9 8.52 -3.88 -8.17
N ILE A 10 7.92 -2.69 -8.19
CA ILE A 10 6.64 -2.41 -7.55
C ILE A 10 5.56 -2.24 -8.61
N ILE A 11 4.37 -2.79 -8.35
CA ILE A 11 3.21 -2.66 -9.23
C ILE A 11 2.08 -2.02 -8.42
N SER A 12 1.38 -1.05 -8.99
CA SER A 12 0.26 -0.37 -8.32
C SER A 12 -0.81 0.08 -9.30
N HIS A 13 -2.08 -0.21 -8.99
CA HIS A 13 -3.21 0.45 -9.64
C HIS A 13 -3.51 1.77 -8.95
N PHE A 14 -3.92 2.77 -9.73
CA PHE A 14 -4.39 4.04 -9.20
C PHE A 14 -5.59 4.59 -9.99
N TYR A 15 -6.44 5.36 -9.29
CA TYR A 15 -7.55 6.10 -9.84
C TYR A 15 -7.76 7.37 -9.02
N ASN A 16 -7.50 8.54 -9.61
CA ASN A 16 -7.63 9.86 -8.97
C ASN A 16 -6.93 9.90 -7.59
N GLU A 17 -5.63 9.67 -7.59
CA GLU A 17 -4.79 9.55 -6.38
C GLU A 17 -3.86 10.77 -6.18
N GLU A 18 -4.12 11.91 -6.83
CA GLU A 18 -3.27 13.10 -6.73
C GLU A 18 -2.94 13.53 -5.31
N TYR A 19 -3.77 13.12 -4.32
CA TYR A 19 -3.58 13.48 -2.93
C TYR A 19 -2.44 12.70 -2.24
N LEU A 20 -2.41 11.38 -2.36
CA LEU A 20 -1.41 10.54 -1.67
C LEU A 20 -0.23 10.15 -2.56
N LEU A 21 -0.44 10.13 -3.85
CA LEU A 21 0.52 9.64 -4.83
C LEU A 21 1.90 10.34 -4.78
N PRO A 22 2.02 11.67 -4.52
CA PRO A 22 3.33 12.30 -4.40
C PRO A 22 4.19 11.70 -3.28
N TRP A 23 3.61 11.47 -2.09
CA TRP A 23 4.33 10.82 -0.98
C TRP A 23 4.66 9.37 -1.29
N TRP A 24 3.71 8.66 -1.90
CA TRP A 24 3.87 7.25 -2.24
C TRP A 24 5.02 7.04 -3.23
N LEU A 25 5.11 7.87 -4.26
CA LEU A 25 6.19 7.82 -5.24
C LEU A 25 7.53 8.21 -4.64
N MET A 26 7.61 9.35 -3.92
CA MET A 26 8.84 9.79 -3.26
C MET A 26 9.38 8.75 -2.26
N HIS A 27 8.51 7.94 -1.68
CA HIS A 27 8.88 6.86 -0.77
C HIS A 27 9.41 5.65 -1.52
N HIS A 28 8.65 5.14 -2.49
CA HIS A 28 8.95 3.86 -3.12
C HIS A 28 10.03 3.93 -4.21
N THR A 29 10.26 5.08 -4.83
CA THR A 29 11.40 5.28 -5.76
C THR A 29 12.77 5.13 -5.09
N LYS A 30 12.83 5.16 -3.76
CA LYS A 30 14.03 4.89 -2.97
C LYS A 30 14.22 3.41 -2.63
N ILE A 31 13.21 2.58 -2.86
CA ILE A 31 13.16 1.17 -2.45
C ILE A 31 13.21 0.24 -3.66
N PHE A 32 12.49 0.60 -4.71
CA PHE A 32 12.34 -0.21 -5.92
C PHE A 32 13.10 0.40 -7.10
N ASP A 33 13.76 -0.46 -7.86
CA ASP A 33 14.52 -0.05 -9.06
C ASP A 33 13.55 0.34 -10.19
N HIS A 34 12.38 -0.31 -10.25
CA HIS A 34 11.38 -0.13 -11.30
C HIS A 34 9.96 -0.12 -10.72
N GLY A 35 9.06 0.61 -11.37
CA GLY A 35 7.65 0.64 -11.02
C GLY A 35 6.76 0.55 -12.26
N ILE A 36 5.67 -0.20 -12.17
CA ILE A 36 4.62 -0.28 -13.17
C ILE A 36 3.33 0.24 -12.55
N LEU A 37 2.91 1.41 -13.00
CA LEU A 37 1.78 2.15 -12.45
C LEU A 37 0.60 2.04 -13.42
N ILE A 38 -0.48 1.43 -12.96
CA ILE A 38 -1.63 1.08 -13.80
C ILE A 38 -2.73 2.11 -13.56
N ASN A 39 -2.92 3.01 -14.53
CA ASN A 39 -3.93 4.07 -14.50
C ASN A 39 -5.29 3.53 -14.89
N ARG A 40 -6.24 3.57 -13.97
CA ARG A 40 -7.63 3.15 -14.19
C ARG A 40 -8.52 4.32 -14.64
N GLY A 41 -8.03 5.11 -15.62
CA GLY A 41 -8.78 6.22 -16.18
C GLY A 41 -8.88 7.46 -15.29
N SER A 42 -7.80 7.82 -14.59
CA SER A 42 -7.75 9.04 -13.76
C SER A 42 -8.03 10.31 -14.58
N THR A 43 -8.80 11.21 -13.98
CA THR A 43 -9.17 12.52 -14.55
C THR A 43 -8.53 13.70 -13.79
N ASP A 44 -7.86 13.42 -12.69
CA ASP A 44 -7.08 14.37 -11.90
C ASP A 44 -5.61 14.42 -12.38
N ARG A 45 -4.73 15.01 -11.58
CA ARG A 45 -3.30 15.15 -11.91
C ARG A 45 -2.46 13.90 -11.65
N SER A 46 -3.04 12.75 -11.35
CA SER A 46 -2.29 11.53 -10.97
C SER A 46 -1.26 11.12 -12.01
N VAL A 47 -1.62 11.11 -13.31
CA VAL A 47 -0.68 10.72 -14.38
C VAL A 47 0.48 11.71 -14.50
N GLU A 48 0.22 13.02 -14.38
CA GLU A 48 1.25 14.06 -14.37
C GLU A 48 2.21 13.85 -13.18
N ILE A 49 1.66 13.58 -12.00
CA ILE A 49 2.42 13.30 -10.77
C ILE A 49 3.31 12.07 -10.93
N CYS A 50 2.82 10.99 -11.55
CA CYS A 50 3.65 9.82 -11.84
C CYS A 50 4.88 10.20 -12.68
N LYS A 51 4.69 10.94 -13.76
CA LYS A 51 5.77 11.39 -14.65
C LYS A 51 6.75 12.34 -13.96
N LEU A 52 6.27 13.15 -13.02
CA LEU A 52 7.10 14.11 -12.29
C LEU A 52 7.98 13.45 -11.23
N PHE A 53 7.40 12.54 -10.42
CA PHE A 53 8.09 11.95 -9.26
C PHE A 53 8.77 10.61 -9.54
N ALA A 54 8.37 9.93 -10.62
CA ALA A 54 8.94 8.66 -11.03
C ALA A 54 9.11 8.60 -12.57
N PRO A 55 9.92 9.52 -13.18
CA PRO A 55 10.02 9.66 -14.63
C PRO A 55 10.52 8.41 -15.35
N ASN A 56 11.25 7.54 -14.65
CA ASN A 56 11.79 6.28 -15.19
C ASN A 56 10.87 5.08 -14.95
N TRP A 57 9.72 5.28 -14.29
CA TRP A 57 8.74 4.23 -14.07
C TRP A 57 7.71 4.22 -15.18
N GLU A 58 7.16 3.04 -15.43
CA GLU A 58 6.19 2.86 -16.49
C GLU A 58 4.78 3.25 -16.01
N VAL A 59 4.03 3.99 -16.83
CA VAL A 59 2.61 4.27 -16.61
C VAL A 59 1.83 3.62 -17.74
N ARG A 60 0.99 2.64 -17.40
CA ARG A 60 0.10 1.92 -18.31
C ARG A 60 -1.35 2.30 -18.06
N ASN A 61 -2.19 2.25 -19.07
CA ASN A 61 -3.63 2.31 -18.87
C ASN A 61 -4.17 0.91 -18.53
N SER A 62 -5.02 0.84 -17.50
CA SER A 62 -5.74 -0.39 -17.19
C SER A 62 -6.68 -0.79 -18.33
N ARG A 63 -6.82 -2.08 -18.56
CA ARG A 63 -7.85 -2.64 -19.47
C ARG A 63 -9.24 -2.59 -18.86
N PHE A 64 -9.33 -2.40 -17.54
CA PHE A 64 -10.57 -2.37 -16.77
C PHE A 64 -10.75 -1.01 -16.11
N LEU A 65 -11.78 -0.27 -16.55
CA LEU A 65 -12.09 1.05 -15.98
C LEU A 65 -12.92 0.91 -14.70
N ASP A 66 -13.81 -0.08 -14.67
CA ASP A 66 -14.57 -0.39 -13.44
C ASP A 66 -13.66 -1.04 -12.39
N PHE A 67 -13.89 -0.69 -11.14
CA PHE A 67 -13.14 -1.29 -10.05
C PHE A 67 -13.73 -2.67 -9.70
N ASP A 68 -13.01 -3.69 -10.09
CA ASP A 68 -13.26 -5.10 -9.76
C ASP A 68 -11.98 -5.74 -9.22
N PRO A 69 -11.97 -6.29 -8.00
CA PRO A 69 -10.77 -6.87 -7.42
C PRO A 69 -10.23 -8.04 -8.22
N THR A 70 -11.12 -8.87 -8.77
CA THR A 70 -10.72 -10.05 -9.54
C THR A 70 -10.01 -9.64 -10.83
N ASN A 71 -10.60 -8.74 -11.59
CA ASN A 71 -10.00 -8.22 -12.83
C ASN A 71 -8.71 -7.45 -12.57
N THR A 72 -8.70 -6.62 -11.51
CA THR A 72 -7.51 -5.90 -11.06
C THR A 72 -6.37 -6.86 -10.73
N ASP A 73 -6.64 -7.95 -10.03
CA ASP A 73 -5.62 -8.91 -9.63
C ASP A 73 -5.16 -9.81 -10.78
N ILE A 74 -6.04 -10.13 -11.75
CA ILE A 74 -5.67 -10.81 -13.00
C ILE A 74 -4.70 -9.93 -13.80
N GLU A 75 -5.02 -8.65 -14.01
CA GLU A 75 -4.16 -7.71 -14.74
C GLU A 75 -2.78 -7.57 -14.06
N VAL A 76 -2.75 -7.48 -12.74
CA VAL A 76 -1.51 -7.45 -11.98
C VAL A 76 -0.67 -8.72 -12.20
N MET A 77 -1.28 -9.90 -12.07
CA MET A 77 -0.57 -11.17 -12.26
C MET A 77 -0.03 -11.36 -13.69
N GLU A 78 -0.73 -10.83 -14.69
CA GLU A 78 -0.23 -10.83 -16.07
C GLU A 78 1.00 -9.93 -16.21
N ILE A 79 0.99 -8.75 -15.59
CA ILE A 79 2.14 -7.84 -15.57
C ILE A 79 3.30 -8.42 -14.78
N GLU A 80 3.04 -9.11 -13.67
CA GLU A 80 4.09 -9.80 -12.91
C GLU A 80 4.84 -10.83 -13.74
N ARG A 81 4.18 -11.47 -14.72
CA ARG A 81 4.80 -12.44 -15.64
C ARG A 81 5.76 -11.82 -16.65
N GLU A 82 5.66 -10.51 -16.87
CA GLU A 82 6.53 -9.78 -17.78
C GLU A 82 7.87 -9.40 -17.12
N VAL A 83 7.95 -9.44 -15.80
CA VAL A 83 9.11 -8.94 -15.04
C VAL A 83 9.75 -10.05 -14.19
N SER A 84 11.07 -9.96 -14.02
CA SER A 84 11.86 -10.87 -13.20
C SER A 84 12.29 -10.21 -11.88
N GLY A 85 12.83 -11.00 -10.95
CA GLY A 85 13.32 -10.52 -9.67
C GLY A 85 12.22 -10.38 -8.62
N TRP A 86 12.49 -9.58 -7.58
CA TRP A 86 11.54 -9.34 -6.50
C TRP A 86 10.42 -8.42 -6.94
N LYS A 87 9.19 -8.84 -6.69
CA LYS A 87 7.97 -8.12 -7.04
C LYS A 87 7.12 -7.86 -5.81
N MET A 88 6.50 -6.70 -5.77
CA MET A 88 5.54 -6.34 -4.74
C MET A 88 4.39 -5.53 -5.31
N VAL A 89 3.16 -5.88 -4.95
CA VAL A 89 1.97 -5.17 -5.38
C VAL A 89 1.38 -4.42 -4.20
N LEU A 90 1.37 -3.10 -4.27
CA LEU A 90 0.84 -2.23 -3.22
C LEU A 90 -0.22 -1.28 -3.78
N ASN A 91 -1.22 -0.97 -2.96
CA ASN A 91 -2.12 0.15 -3.24
C ASN A 91 -1.42 1.48 -2.92
N THR A 92 -1.88 2.58 -3.50
CA THR A 92 -1.35 3.93 -3.26
C THR A 92 -1.48 4.43 -1.80
N THR A 93 -2.17 3.68 -0.95
CA THR A 93 -2.24 3.92 0.50
C THR A 93 -1.27 3.07 1.31
N GLU A 94 -0.52 2.17 0.69
CA GLU A 94 0.31 1.17 1.36
C GLU A 94 1.79 1.49 1.13
N PHE A 95 2.54 1.66 2.22
CA PHE A 95 3.94 2.08 2.21
C PHE A 95 4.81 0.98 2.83
N LEU A 96 5.69 0.37 2.02
CA LEU A 96 6.69 -0.57 2.55
C LEU A 96 7.73 0.21 3.35
N CYS A 97 7.85 -0.09 4.63
CA CYS A 97 8.83 0.52 5.52
C CYS A 97 9.82 -0.53 6.01
N CYS A 98 11.10 -0.25 5.79
CA CYS A 98 12.23 -0.99 6.33
C CYS A 98 13.34 0.00 6.69
N ASN A 99 14.17 -0.33 7.66
CA ASN A 99 15.22 0.57 8.14
C ASN A 99 16.44 0.64 7.22
N ASN A 100 16.65 -0.39 6.39
CA ASN A 100 17.73 -0.44 5.40
C ASN A 100 17.27 -1.31 4.23
N VAL A 101 17.15 -0.72 3.05
CA VAL A 101 16.62 -1.38 1.84
C VAL A 101 17.50 -2.55 1.39
N ASP A 102 18.83 -2.37 1.37
CA ASP A 102 19.73 -3.42 0.89
C ASP A 102 19.78 -4.60 1.87
N LYS A 103 19.80 -4.34 3.17
CA LYS A 103 19.68 -5.40 4.18
C LYS A 103 18.34 -6.13 4.09
N PHE A 104 17.26 -5.41 3.83
CA PHE A 104 15.95 -6.03 3.64
C PHE A 104 15.96 -7.02 2.48
N PHE A 105 16.37 -6.61 1.29
CA PHE A 105 16.41 -7.50 0.12
C PHE A 105 17.47 -8.61 0.24
N SER A 106 18.64 -8.32 0.82
CA SER A 106 19.65 -9.35 1.11
C SER A 106 19.11 -10.42 2.05
N SER A 107 18.33 -10.04 3.07
CA SER A 107 17.74 -11.01 3.99
C SER A 107 16.68 -11.90 3.32
N LEU A 108 15.88 -11.39 2.38
CA LEU A 108 14.95 -12.20 1.59
C LEU A 108 15.71 -13.29 0.82
N HIS A 109 16.86 -12.94 0.25
CA HIS A 109 17.71 -13.92 -0.44
C HIS A 109 18.31 -14.95 0.51
N THR A 110 18.83 -14.51 1.66
CA THR A 110 19.44 -15.39 2.68
C THR A 110 18.44 -16.38 3.28
N LEU A 111 17.20 -15.95 3.51
CA LEU A 111 16.13 -16.79 4.04
C LEU A 111 15.62 -17.83 3.02
N ASN A 112 16.04 -17.72 1.75
CA ASN A 112 15.85 -18.69 0.67
C ASN A 112 14.38 -19.16 0.48
N GLN A 113 13.44 -18.22 0.56
CA GLN A 113 12.04 -18.45 0.20
C GLN A 113 11.67 -17.58 -0.99
N ASN A 114 10.70 -18.02 -1.78
CA ASN A 114 10.26 -17.28 -2.97
C ASN A 114 9.13 -16.29 -2.67
N MET A 115 8.52 -16.34 -1.47
CA MET A 115 7.45 -15.43 -1.07
C MET A 115 7.47 -15.17 0.44
N TYR A 116 7.31 -13.90 0.79
CA TYR A 116 7.22 -13.43 2.17
C TYR A 116 5.98 -12.58 2.38
N ALA A 117 5.29 -12.81 3.49
CA ALA A 117 4.20 -11.97 3.96
C ALA A 117 4.73 -10.87 4.88
N ILE A 118 4.62 -9.62 4.46
CA ILE A 118 5.01 -8.44 5.25
C ILE A 118 3.81 -7.97 6.05
N ARG A 119 3.94 -7.90 7.38
CA ARG A 119 2.85 -7.49 8.29
C ARG A 119 2.41 -6.05 8.01
N MET A 120 1.12 -5.78 8.22
CA MET A 120 0.52 -4.48 7.96
C MET A 120 0.12 -3.79 9.27
N ILE A 121 0.43 -2.50 9.35
CA ILE A 121 -0.07 -1.59 10.37
C ILE A 121 -1.08 -0.66 9.72
N VAL A 122 -2.28 -0.57 10.28
CA VAL A 122 -3.33 0.32 9.77
C VAL A 122 -3.18 1.69 10.42
N MET A 123 -2.85 2.70 9.61
CA MET A 123 -2.68 4.08 10.04
C MET A 123 -4.04 4.78 10.13
N ILE A 124 -4.32 5.35 11.29
CA ILE A 124 -5.57 6.05 11.59
C ILE A 124 -5.20 7.28 12.40
N ASP A 125 -5.60 8.46 11.96
CA ASP A 125 -5.38 9.69 12.72
C ASP A 125 -6.18 9.63 14.03
N LYS A 126 -5.56 10.08 15.11
CA LYS A 126 -6.24 10.21 16.40
C LYS A 126 -7.23 11.38 16.34
N HIS A 127 -8.49 11.10 16.65
CA HIS A 127 -9.52 12.15 16.76
C HIS A 127 -9.08 13.20 17.80
N ASP A 128 -9.33 14.46 17.49
CA ASP A 128 -8.97 15.61 18.33
C ASP A 128 -7.46 15.79 18.62
N TYR A 129 -6.60 15.07 17.90
CA TYR A 129 -5.16 15.29 18.00
C TYR A 129 -4.70 16.41 17.05
N ASN A 130 -3.97 17.36 17.59
CA ASN A 130 -3.46 18.50 16.81
C ASN A 130 -2.19 18.10 16.02
N TYR A 131 -2.37 17.49 14.85
CA TYR A 131 -1.26 17.20 13.95
C TYR A 131 -0.72 18.48 13.30
N SER A 132 0.57 18.54 13.11
CA SER A 132 1.18 19.55 12.25
C SER A 132 0.60 19.50 10.83
N LYS A 133 0.49 20.67 10.19
CA LYS A 133 0.06 20.78 8.79
C LYS A 133 0.92 19.89 7.89
N LEU A 134 0.27 19.13 7.04
CA LEU A 134 0.94 18.22 6.09
C LEU A 134 1.83 19.00 5.11
N ARG A 135 3.01 18.48 4.85
CA ARG A 135 3.99 19.00 3.89
C ARG A 135 4.47 17.89 2.98
N TYR A 136 4.37 18.09 1.68
CA TYR A 136 4.85 17.11 0.69
C TYR A 136 6.36 16.88 0.76
N ALA A 137 7.13 17.89 1.16
CA ALA A 137 8.58 17.77 1.34
C ALA A 137 9.01 16.85 2.48
N ILE A 138 8.08 16.41 3.33
CA ILE A 138 8.35 15.50 4.45
C ILE A 138 7.65 14.17 4.14
N PRO A 139 8.33 13.01 4.29
CA PRO A 139 7.69 11.72 4.12
C PRO A 139 6.42 11.58 4.96
N LEU A 140 5.34 11.03 4.38
CA LEU A 140 4.07 10.89 5.10
C LEU A 140 4.20 10.01 6.34
N VAL A 141 5.01 8.95 6.25
CA VAL A 141 5.34 8.03 7.35
C VAL A 141 6.01 8.72 8.54
N GLU A 142 6.49 9.95 8.36
CA GLU A 142 7.10 10.77 9.41
C GLU A 142 6.15 11.81 9.99
N GLN A 143 5.02 12.05 9.37
CA GLN A 143 4.05 13.06 9.77
C GLN A 143 2.83 12.47 10.46
N ARG A 144 2.63 11.14 10.36
CA ARG A 144 1.50 10.40 10.93
C ARG A 144 1.99 9.12 11.59
N TYR A 145 1.63 8.91 12.84
CA TYR A 145 2.20 7.89 13.70
C TYR A 145 1.19 7.25 14.66
N HIS A 146 -0.11 7.46 14.45
CA HIS A 146 -1.16 6.74 15.16
C HIS A 146 -1.73 5.64 14.28
N GLY A 147 -2.15 4.53 14.90
CA GLY A 147 -2.69 3.40 14.18
C GLY A 147 -3.00 2.20 15.07
N LEU A 148 -3.27 1.07 14.43
CA LEU A 148 -3.56 -0.20 15.07
C LEU A 148 -2.37 -1.14 14.94
N PHE A 149 -1.75 -1.50 16.08
CA PHE A 149 -0.66 -2.45 16.18
C PHE A 149 -0.81 -3.29 17.46
N PRO A 150 -0.69 -4.62 17.42
CA PRO A 150 -0.62 -5.44 16.22
C PRO A 150 -1.90 -5.36 15.38
N TYR A 151 -1.81 -5.78 14.10
CA TYR A 151 -2.94 -5.78 13.17
C TYR A 151 -4.21 -6.38 13.78
N ASN A 152 -5.35 -5.70 13.55
CA ASN A 152 -6.67 -6.20 13.93
C ASN A 152 -7.31 -6.99 12.77
N PRO A 153 -7.55 -8.32 12.91
CA PRO A 153 -8.16 -9.14 11.88
C PRO A 153 -9.52 -8.62 11.37
N ALA A 154 -10.30 -7.92 12.22
CA ALA A 154 -11.59 -7.36 11.85
C ALA A 154 -11.51 -6.31 10.71
N LEU A 155 -10.32 -5.79 10.40
CA LEU A 155 -10.12 -4.88 9.28
C LEU A 155 -9.88 -5.59 7.94
N GLY A 156 -9.83 -6.92 7.91
CA GLY A 156 -9.76 -7.72 6.69
C GLY A 156 -8.43 -7.69 5.93
N CYS A 157 -7.37 -7.07 6.48
CA CYS A 157 -6.07 -6.97 5.80
C CYS A 157 -4.91 -7.24 6.76
N ALA A 158 -4.23 -8.39 6.61
CA ALA A 158 -3.15 -8.82 7.50
C ALA A 158 -1.76 -8.44 6.98
N TRP A 159 -1.52 -8.61 5.69
CA TRP A 159 -0.22 -8.46 5.06
C TRP A 159 -0.31 -8.13 3.58
N ARG A 160 0.86 -7.86 3.00
CA ARG A 160 1.14 -7.87 1.56
C ARG A 160 2.32 -8.78 1.29
N PHE A 161 2.35 -9.33 0.08
CA PHE A 161 3.42 -10.23 -0.32
C PHE A 161 4.51 -9.52 -1.09
N ILE A 162 5.77 -9.92 -0.82
CA ILE A 162 6.91 -9.70 -1.70
C ILE A 162 7.40 -11.07 -2.16
N HIS A 163 7.62 -11.25 -3.46
CA HIS A 163 7.94 -12.56 -4.04
C HIS A 163 8.79 -12.45 -5.31
N ASN A 164 9.39 -13.56 -5.70
CA ASN A 164 10.11 -13.73 -6.97
C ASN A 164 9.51 -14.84 -7.85
N HIS A 165 8.29 -15.33 -7.54
CA HIS A 165 7.55 -16.23 -8.42
C HIS A 165 7.21 -15.56 -9.75
N HIS A 166 6.82 -16.35 -10.76
CA HIS A 166 6.36 -15.85 -12.06
C HIS A 166 5.19 -14.86 -11.90
N ASP A 167 4.20 -15.21 -11.07
CA ASP A 167 3.15 -14.32 -10.58
C ASP A 167 2.80 -14.62 -9.12
N GLY A 168 1.98 -13.79 -8.49
CA GLY A 168 1.64 -13.91 -7.08
C GLY A 168 0.56 -14.94 -6.75
N ALA A 169 -0.10 -15.57 -7.73
CA ALA A 169 -1.22 -16.52 -7.57
C ALA A 169 -2.25 -16.06 -6.52
N TYR A 170 -2.63 -14.79 -6.59
CA TYR A 170 -3.45 -14.14 -5.56
C TYR A 170 -4.92 -14.58 -5.57
N PHE A 171 -5.52 -14.58 -4.38
CA PHE A 171 -6.95 -14.46 -4.21
C PHE A 171 -7.38 -12.98 -4.28
N PRO A 172 -8.65 -12.67 -4.61
CA PRO A 172 -9.13 -11.31 -4.72
C PRO A 172 -8.77 -10.42 -3.51
N GLY A 173 -8.14 -9.27 -3.79
CA GLY A 173 -7.64 -8.34 -2.79
C GLY A 173 -6.20 -8.55 -2.36
N ARG A 174 -5.51 -9.60 -2.82
CA ARG A 174 -4.07 -9.88 -2.59
C ARG A 174 -3.66 -10.00 -1.12
N HIS A 175 -4.58 -10.44 -0.26
CA HIS A 175 -4.28 -10.75 1.15
C HIS A 175 -3.94 -12.23 1.35
N TYR A 176 -4.21 -13.06 0.35
CA TYR A 176 -3.91 -14.48 0.31
C TYR A 176 -3.33 -14.85 -1.04
N SER A 177 -2.51 -15.90 -1.06
CA SER A 177 -1.90 -16.48 -2.25
C SER A 177 -1.97 -18.00 -2.19
N ARG A 178 -1.95 -18.67 -3.36
CA ARG A 178 -1.82 -20.13 -3.46
C ARG A 178 -0.37 -20.59 -3.29
N HIS A 179 0.61 -19.68 -3.40
CA HIS A 179 2.00 -20.01 -3.13
C HIS A 179 2.25 -20.16 -1.64
N GLN A 180 3.14 -21.08 -1.29
CA GLN A 180 3.67 -21.17 0.07
C GLN A 180 4.46 -19.91 0.39
N HIS A 181 4.31 -19.41 1.60
CA HIS A 181 4.99 -18.22 2.08
C HIS A 181 5.26 -18.31 3.57
N ILE A 182 6.22 -17.55 4.04
CA ILE A 182 6.47 -17.34 5.46
C ILE A 182 6.21 -15.89 5.85
N VAL A 183 5.84 -15.68 7.10
CA VAL A 183 5.75 -14.32 7.66
C VAL A 183 7.17 -13.79 7.88
N TYR A 184 7.45 -12.62 7.33
CA TYR A 184 8.73 -11.95 7.50
C TYR A 184 8.79 -11.27 8.87
N ASN A 185 9.61 -11.80 9.78
CA ASN A 185 9.64 -11.42 11.20
C ASN A 185 10.74 -10.38 11.57
N TYR A 186 11.37 -9.77 10.57
CA TYR A 186 12.32 -8.68 10.80
C TYR A 186 11.62 -7.33 10.82
N PRO A 187 12.27 -6.26 11.32
CA PRO A 187 11.69 -4.92 11.37
C PRO A 187 11.37 -4.38 9.97
N SER A 188 10.19 -4.70 9.49
CA SER A 188 9.58 -4.15 8.29
C SER A 188 8.07 -4.28 8.36
N PHE A 189 7.36 -3.26 7.87
CA PHE A 189 5.91 -3.23 7.87
C PHE A 189 5.38 -2.55 6.61
N ILE A 190 4.15 -2.88 6.26
CA ILE A 190 3.35 -2.06 5.37
C ILE A 190 2.55 -1.09 6.24
N LEU A 191 2.82 0.20 6.13
CA LEU A 191 1.96 1.21 6.73
C LEU A 191 0.81 1.52 5.78
N LYS A 192 -0.41 1.11 6.14
CA LYS A 192 -1.61 1.34 5.34
C LYS A 192 -2.32 2.59 5.85
N PHE A 193 -2.20 3.68 5.12
CA PHE A 193 -2.88 4.94 5.39
C PHE A 193 -4.38 4.85 5.07
N TYR A 194 -5.12 4.18 5.96
CA TYR A 194 -6.52 3.85 5.77
C TYR A 194 -7.45 5.02 6.16
N PHE A 195 -7.26 5.57 7.38
CA PHE A 195 -7.90 6.77 7.89
C PHE A 195 -6.85 7.79 8.36
N SER A 196 -5.78 7.92 7.60
CA SER A 196 -4.69 8.85 7.86
C SER A 196 -4.05 9.28 6.53
N PRO A 197 -3.84 10.57 6.27
CA PRO A 197 -4.38 11.69 7.03
C PRO A 197 -5.90 11.76 6.91
N TRP A 198 -6.63 11.97 8.02
CA TRP A 198 -8.08 12.04 7.99
C TRP A 198 -8.55 13.50 7.80
N ASN A 199 -9.01 13.83 6.63
CA ASN A 199 -9.49 15.14 6.22
C ASN A 199 -10.42 15.01 4.99
N ASP A 200 -11.00 16.12 4.55
CA ASP A 200 -11.97 16.14 3.44
C ASP A 200 -11.39 15.57 2.13
N ARG A 201 -10.11 15.80 1.84
CA ARG A 201 -9.46 15.21 0.65
C ARG A 201 -9.37 13.69 0.74
N ALA A 202 -9.04 13.16 1.91
CA ALA A 202 -9.00 11.72 2.14
C ALA A 202 -10.39 11.09 2.08
N LYS A 203 -11.41 11.76 2.61
CA LYS A 203 -12.82 11.33 2.50
C LYS A 203 -13.28 11.32 1.05
N ALA A 204 -13.09 12.42 0.31
CA ALA A 204 -13.44 12.53 -1.10
C ALA A 204 -12.76 11.43 -1.93
N ARG A 205 -11.45 11.18 -1.69
CA ARG A 205 -10.69 10.12 -2.32
C ARG A 205 -11.32 8.74 -2.12
N ARG A 206 -11.89 8.45 -0.97
CA ARG A 206 -12.56 7.16 -0.70
C ARG A 206 -13.92 7.08 -1.39
N LEU A 207 -14.72 8.14 -1.28
CA LEU A 207 -16.09 8.17 -1.81
C LEU A 207 -16.13 8.11 -3.34
N GLN A 208 -15.13 8.63 -4.03
CA GLN A 208 -15.06 8.60 -5.50
C GLN A 208 -14.95 7.18 -6.08
N ILE A 209 -14.58 6.17 -5.29
CA ILE A 209 -14.48 4.78 -5.75
C ILE A 209 -15.87 4.16 -5.94
N THR A 210 -16.83 4.51 -5.10
CA THR A 210 -18.19 3.94 -5.09
C THR A 210 -18.85 3.90 -6.49
N PRO A 211 -18.90 5.00 -7.25
CA PRO A 211 -19.52 5.00 -8.58
C PRO A 211 -18.76 4.20 -9.64
N THR A 212 -17.53 3.77 -9.35
CA THR A 212 -16.70 2.99 -10.27
C THR A 212 -16.74 1.48 -10.00
N LEU A 213 -17.49 1.04 -8.98
CA LEU A 213 -17.57 -0.38 -8.62
C LEU A 213 -18.21 -1.19 -9.75
N SER A 214 -17.61 -2.35 -10.07
CA SER A 214 -18.18 -3.26 -11.05
C SER A 214 -19.49 -3.87 -10.55
N LYS A 215 -20.47 -4.05 -11.45
CA LYS A 215 -21.73 -4.73 -11.12
C LYS A 215 -21.48 -6.15 -10.60
N MET A 216 -20.54 -6.86 -11.19
CA MET A 216 -20.14 -8.21 -10.77
C MET A 216 -19.56 -8.22 -9.36
N GLY A 217 -18.63 -7.30 -9.05
CA GLY A 217 -18.02 -7.18 -7.72
C GLY A 217 -19.06 -6.90 -6.63
N ILE A 218 -20.05 -6.04 -6.93
CA ILE A 218 -21.18 -5.76 -6.02
C ILE A 218 -22.01 -7.02 -5.78
N GLN A 219 -22.39 -7.74 -6.86
CA GLN A 219 -23.20 -8.97 -6.77
C GLN A 219 -22.50 -10.08 -5.98
N MET A 220 -21.18 -10.18 -6.08
CA MET A 220 -20.36 -11.16 -5.34
C MET A 220 -20.06 -10.74 -3.89
N GLY A 221 -20.56 -9.59 -3.44
CA GLY A 221 -20.27 -9.06 -2.10
C GLY A 221 -18.81 -8.65 -1.90
N LEU A 222 -18.03 -8.62 -2.96
CA LEU A 222 -16.66 -8.15 -2.95
C LEU A 222 -16.71 -6.61 -2.91
N GLN A 223 -16.18 -5.94 -1.89
CA GLN A 223 -16.10 -4.46 -1.88
C GLN A 223 -17.23 -3.72 -1.16
N THR A 224 -18.03 -4.40 -0.36
CA THR A 224 -19.09 -3.74 0.44
C THR A 224 -18.59 -2.54 1.24
N HIS A 225 -17.32 -2.53 1.63
CA HIS A 225 -16.68 -1.44 2.37
C HIS A 225 -16.40 -0.17 1.53
N TYR A 226 -16.59 -0.21 0.21
CA TYR A 226 -16.50 0.98 -0.66
C TYR A 226 -17.87 1.63 -0.91
N GLY A 227 -18.97 0.93 -0.63
CA GLY A 227 -20.33 1.46 -0.74
C GLY A 227 -20.77 2.34 0.42
N GLN A 228 -19.85 2.75 1.31
CA GLN A 228 -20.15 3.55 2.48
C GLN A 228 -20.45 5.01 2.12
N SER A 229 -21.44 5.59 2.80
CA SER A 229 -21.71 7.04 2.78
C SER A 229 -20.62 7.80 3.58
N SER A 230 -20.62 9.12 3.46
CA SER A 230 -19.72 9.99 4.25
C SER A 230 -19.91 9.79 5.76
N ASP A 231 -21.17 9.66 6.22
CA ASP A 231 -21.49 9.49 7.64
C ASP A 231 -21.09 8.10 8.17
N GLU A 232 -21.25 7.06 7.35
CA GLU A 232 -20.77 5.72 7.69
C GLU A 232 -19.24 5.66 7.78
N LEU A 233 -18.54 6.37 6.90
CA LEU A 233 -17.08 6.52 6.95
C LEU A 233 -16.64 7.23 8.23
N GLU A 234 -17.30 8.31 8.60
CA GLU A 234 -17.01 9.05 9.83
C GLU A 234 -17.29 8.20 11.06
N THR A 235 -18.43 7.52 11.10
CA THR A 235 -18.79 6.60 12.20
C THR A 235 -17.74 5.52 12.36
N ARG A 236 -17.27 4.94 11.25
CA ARG A 236 -16.23 3.92 11.27
C ARG A 236 -14.89 4.46 11.76
N PHE A 237 -14.51 5.67 11.33
CA PHE A 237 -13.31 6.35 11.83
C PHE A 237 -13.38 6.53 13.34
N LEU A 238 -14.48 7.06 13.88
CA LEU A 238 -14.67 7.28 15.31
C LEU A 238 -14.67 5.97 16.11
N THR A 239 -15.32 4.93 15.59
CA THR A 239 -15.33 3.59 16.22
C THR A 239 -13.92 3.03 16.35
N LEU A 240 -13.10 3.13 15.31
CA LEU A 240 -11.73 2.62 15.34
C LEU A 240 -10.82 3.45 16.26
N ASN A 241 -11.16 4.72 16.48
CA ASN A 241 -10.36 5.63 17.31
C ASN A 241 -10.24 5.17 18.78
N SER A 242 -11.19 4.39 19.30
CA SER A 242 -11.13 3.84 20.66
C SER A 242 -9.96 2.86 20.88
N SER A 243 -9.43 2.28 19.81
CA SER A 243 -8.42 1.21 19.86
C SER A 243 -7.04 1.61 19.32
N ILE A 244 -6.88 2.84 18.82
CA ILE A 244 -5.62 3.28 18.22
C ILE A 244 -4.55 3.57 19.29
N GLN A 245 -3.31 3.42 18.87
CA GLN A 245 -2.12 3.65 19.69
C GLN A 245 -1.23 4.71 19.05
N ASP A 246 -0.47 5.40 19.88
CA ASP A 246 0.70 6.15 19.42
C ASP A 246 1.83 5.16 19.15
N LEU A 247 2.08 4.90 17.88
CA LEU A 247 3.03 3.90 17.41
C LEU A 247 4.49 4.26 17.77
N ARG A 248 4.77 5.53 18.09
CA ARG A 248 6.09 5.97 18.56
C ARG A 248 6.50 5.30 19.87
N ASN A 249 5.53 4.83 20.63
CA ASN A 249 5.77 4.09 21.89
C ASN A 249 6.00 2.58 21.65
N HIS A 250 5.85 2.11 20.40
CA HIS A 250 6.01 0.68 20.09
C HIS A 250 7.45 0.35 19.69
N PRO A 251 8.13 -0.60 20.35
CA PRO A 251 9.55 -0.89 20.09
C PRO A 251 9.88 -1.25 18.65
N GLU A 252 9.03 -2.05 17.97
CA GLU A 252 9.27 -2.43 16.58
C GLU A 252 9.09 -1.23 15.63
N PHE A 253 8.16 -0.32 15.91
CA PHE A 253 8.00 0.91 15.14
C PHE A 253 9.21 1.85 15.33
N GLN A 254 9.72 1.97 16.54
CA GLN A 254 10.93 2.75 16.84
C GLN A 254 12.18 2.21 16.13
N GLN A 255 12.26 0.89 15.87
CA GLN A 255 13.36 0.32 15.09
C GLN A 255 13.33 0.78 13.63
N LEU A 256 12.14 0.96 13.05
CA LEU A 256 11.99 1.49 11.69
C LEU A 256 12.20 3.00 11.62
N PHE A 257 11.80 3.71 12.66
CA PHE A 257 11.82 5.18 12.70
C PHE A 257 12.59 5.66 13.95
N PRO A 258 13.93 5.52 13.97
CA PRO A 258 14.75 5.85 15.15
C PRO A 258 14.60 7.29 15.63
N LYS A 259 14.20 8.22 14.76
CA LYS A 259 13.94 9.64 15.12
C LYS A 259 12.74 9.83 16.04
N PHE A 260 11.86 8.82 16.19
CA PHE A 260 10.76 8.83 17.14
C PHE A 260 11.12 8.21 18.49
N LYS A 261 12.35 7.82 18.71
CA LYS A 261 12.80 7.43 20.06
C LYS A 261 12.71 8.66 20.98
N PRO A 262 12.19 8.48 22.20
CA PRO A 262 12.12 9.55 23.18
C PRO A 262 13.50 10.10 23.52
#